data_27a2b26a9f2831feeb2fcfd7f19f5055
#
_entry.id   27a2b26a9f2831feeb2fcfd7f19f5055
#
_cell.length_a   1.000
_cell.length_b   1.000
_cell.length_c   1.000
_cell.angle_alpha   90.00
_cell.angle_beta   90.00
_cell.angle_gamma   90.00
#
_symmetry.space_group_name_H-M   'P 1'
#
loop_
_entity.id
_entity.type
_entity.pdbx_description
1 polymer ?
#
loop_
_entity_poly.entity_id
_entity_poly.type
_entity_poly.pdbx_seq_one_letter_code
_entity_poly.pdbx_strand_id
1 'polypeptide(L)'
;MSKRHHLTRRDFLKLAGAGLGGAILACGKTGDLTAVPGSVSTTQPASTAVPKPGVTALPADTTADTLLVNGRIMTVDSANSIAEAIAIHGDKILATGKDDVIRKLASAGAKIIDLQGRTVTPGFIDPHLHFRAWGLQNTYYTSFIPPEVKDIPSLQRALTDALKGKQPGEWLMGYYLVLSDKPIPTKADLDPVSKNNPVFIMHIGGHWGTANSAAMQIAKISNSTASPQGGIIEKANGELTGVFYNHRAMDMVRMYAPPISNDQIRQSILETQKVFAACGVTSFHDNNIRDLEDIQAYQELSQEGMLFLRNDLYLTLEWPSDMDKVAKVQPMDTGVTRFAGYKFLIDGQGPTAYTHEAHNGAEWQLPTWDPQMFKDNIKSLHDTGLQICVHCIGDAAADLTLLAYEAAMNANPRPDPRHRIEHAILTTSQSTQKMKDLGVVVSTQPAFIYLFGEGWESLFGAERMKRILVTKEWINAGVHVAIGSDAPSTPLYNPQATLAGAMSRFTIKQKVIGSDQVLTFEEALRAHTYEGAYAGHQENIKGSLEAGKYADLVVWPEDPSTLNYGELVKTTTVDMTMVGGKVVFEKG
;
A
#
# COMPACT_ATOMS: atom_id res chain seq x y z
N MET A 1 -37.36 -21.77 20.77
CA MET A 1 -36.23 -20.85 21.06
C MET A 1 -34.95 -21.57 20.71
N SER A 2 -34.52 -21.44 19.46
CA SER A 2 -33.28 -22.06 18.93
C SER A 2 -32.11 -21.17 19.32
N LYS A 3 -31.16 -21.69 20.09
CA LYS A 3 -29.90 -21.03 20.39
C LYS A 3 -29.10 -20.91 19.08
N ARG A 4 -29.04 -19.72 18.51
CA ARG A 4 -28.12 -19.41 17.40
C ARG A 4 -26.70 -19.48 17.95
N HIS A 5 -25.93 -20.48 17.54
CA HIS A 5 -24.50 -20.51 17.79
C HIS A 5 -23.84 -19.41 16.93
N HIS A 6 -23.40 -18.33 17.59
CA HIS A 6 -22.48 -17.40 16.97
C HIS A 6 -21.16 -18.14 16.75
N LEU A 7 -20.74 -18.28 15.50
CA LEU A 7 -19.40 -18.73 15.20
C LEU A 7 -18.41 -17.75 15.83
N THR A 8 -17.70 -18.22 16.85
CA THR A 8 -16.61 -17.46 17.44
C THR A 8 -15.39 -17.57 16.51
N ARG A 9 -14.42 -16.67 16.61
CA ARG A 9 -13.12 -16.81 15.94
C ARG A 9 -12.51 -18.19 16.13
N ARG A 10 -12.75 -18.82 17.28
CA ARG A 10 -12.30 -20.16 17.61
C ARG A 10 -12.99 -21.23 16.75
N ASP A 11 -14.26 -21.02 16.40
CA ASP A 11 -15.02 -21.94 15.54
C ASP A 11 -14.60 -21.79 14.08
N PHE A 12 -14.27 -20.57 13.63
CA PHE A 12 -13.67 -20.29 12.32
C PHE A 12 -12.33 -21.01 12.16
N LEU A 13 -11.46 -20.92 13.14
CA LEU A 13 -10.14 -21.53 13.12
C LEU A 13 -10.18 -23.06 13.19
N LYS A 14 -11.18 -23.64 13.87
CA LYS A 14 -11.43 -25.10 13.88
C LYS A 14 -11.91 -25.61 12.53
N LEU A 15 -12.71 -24.83 11.79
CA LEU A 15 -13.20 -25.20 10.46
C LEU A 15 -12.08 -25.18 9.40
N ALA A 16 -11.14 -24.24 9.52
CA ALA A 16 -9.96 -24.19 8.66
C ALA A 16 -8.99 -25.36 8.90
N GLY A 17 -8.85 -25.83 10.16
CA GLY A 17 -7.99 -26.96 10.51
C GLY A 17 -8.55 -28.36 10.15
N ALA A 18 -9.87 -28.49 10.04
CA ALA A 18 -10.51 -29.78 9.78
C ALA A 18 -10.44 -30.26 8.31
N GLY A 19 -10.02 -29.40 7.40
CA GLY A 19 -9.90 -29.74 5.94
C GLY A 19 -8.58 -30.36 5.52
N LEU A 20 -7.57 -30.48 6.39
CA LEU A 20 -6.21 -30.91 6.04
C LEU A 20 -5.73 -32.24 6.66
N GLY A 21 -6.63 -32.98 7.28
CA GLY A 21 -6.32 -34.26 7.92
C GLY A 21 -6.68 -35.49 7.09
N GLY A 22 -6.06 -35.74 5.94
CA GLY A 22 -6.33 -36.97 5.23
C GLY A 22 -5.60 -37.14 3.91
N ALA A 23 -4.32 -37.49 3.92
CA ALA A 23 -3.64 -38.40 2.99
C ALA A 23 -2.11 -38.29 3.11
N ILE A 24 -1.55 -38.97 4.11
CA ILE A 24 -0.16 -39.42 4.01
C ILE A 24 -0.20 -40.90 4.36
N LEU A 25 -0.14 -41.77 3.37
CA LEU A 25 0.43 -43.13 3.50
C LEU A 25 0.81 -43.69 2.13
N ALA A 26 2.09 -43.95 2.06
CA ALA A 26 2.73 -45.10 1.41
C ALA A 26 3.24 -44.97 -0.02
N CYS A 27 4.50 -45.21 -0.05
CA CYS A 27 5.29 -46.14 -0.82
C CYS A 27 6.28 -45.56 -1.81
N GLY A 28 7.53 -45.78 -1.40
CA GLY A 28 8.73 -45.56 -2.16
C GLY A 28 8.87 -46.48 -3.36
N LYS A 29 9.70 -46.02 -4.28
CA LYS A 29 10.74 -46.83 -4.95
C LYS A 29 11.68 -45.90 -5.72
N THR A 30 12.94 -46.04 -5.42
CA THR A 30 14.10 -45.53 -6.16
C THR A 30 14.09 -46.00 -7.60
N GLY A 31 14.30 -45.12 -8.53
CA GLY A 31 14.59 -45.42 -9.91
C GLY A 31 15.59 -44.41 -10.46
N ASP A 32 16.82 -44.89 -10.72
CA ASP A 32 17.89 -44.18 -11.41
C ASP A 32 17.40 -43.67 -12.78
N LEU A 33 17.64 -42.38 -13.06
CA LEU A 33 17.63 -41.87 -14.41
C LEU A 33 18.93 -41.17 -14.72
N THR A 34 19.62 -41.75 -15.67
CA THR A 34 20.87 -41.36 -16.30
C THR A 34 20.83 -39.98 -16.91
N ALA A 35 21.93 -39.27 -16.77
CA ALA A 35 22.25 -37.97 -17.34
C ALA A 35 22.17 -37.95 -18.87
N VAL A 36 21.57 -36.87 -19.40
CA VAL A 36 21.71 -36.47 -20.81
C VAL A 36 22.44 -35.10 -20.83
N PRO A 37 23.57 -34.97 -21.55
CA PRO A 37 24.25 -33.68 -21.65
C PRO A 37 23.68 -32.89 -22.84
N GLY A 38 23.20 -31.70 -22.58
CA GLY A 38 22.80 -30.72 -23.57
C GLY A 38 22.97 -29.33 -23.02
N SER A 39 24.18 -28.75 -23.13
CA SER A 39 24.43 -27.35 -22.82
C SER A 39 23.84 -26.46 -23.93
N VAL A 40 22.70 -25.85 -23.64
CA VAL A 40 22.22 -24.70 -24.40
C VAL A 40 22.81 -23.45 -23.73
N SER A 41 23.75 -22.81 -24.41
CA SER A 41 24.28 -21.50 -24.03
C SER A 41 23.18 -20.47 -24.19
N THR A 42 22.50 -20.12 -23.09
CA THR A 42 21.65 -18.94 -23.03
C THR A 42 22.54 -17.73 -22.75
N THR A 43 22.74 -16.90 -23.75
CA THR A 43 23.28 -15.54 -23.57
C THR A 43 22.31 -14.76 -22.68
N GLN A 44 22.71 -14.58 -21.43
CA GLN A 44 22.03 -13.75 -20.44
C GLN A 44 21.99 -12.31 -20.95
N PRO A 45 20.83 -11.64 -21.00
CA PRO A 45 20.81 -10.22 -21.30
C PRO A 45 21.55 -9.49 -20.17
N ALA A 46 22.45 -8.59 -20.54
CA ALA A 46 23.20 -7.79 -19.59
C ALA A 46 22.23 -7.04 -18.66
N SER A 47 22.42 -7.23 -17.35
CA SER A 47 21.70 -6.49 -16.30
C SER A 47 21.95 -4.99 -16.51
N THR A 48 20.97 -4.30 -17.06
CA THR A 48 20.96 -2.83 -17.08
C THR A 48 20.45 -2.36 -15.73
N ALA A 49 21.39 -2.21 -14.77
CA ALA A 49 21.08 -1.49 -13.54
C ALA A 49 20.53 -0.10 -13.94
N VAL A 50 19.29 0.21 -13.52
CA VAL A 50 18.72 1.55 -13.74
C VAL A 50 19.63 2.55 -13.04
N PRO A 51 20.19 3.55 -13.75
CA PRO A 51 21.07 4.54 -13.15
C PRO A 51 20.31 5.28 -12.04
N LYS A 52 20.92 5.41 -10.82
CA LYS A 52 20.36 6.27 -9.78
C LYS A 52 20.30 7.70 -10.31
N PRO A 53 19.15 8.39 -10.23
CA PRO A 53 19.06 9.79 -10.62
C PRO A 53 20.03 10.62 -9.76
N GLY A 54 20.94 11.33 -10.40
CA GLY A 54 21.86 12.24 -9.72
C GLY A 54 21.30 13.66 -9.64
N VAL A 55 21.70 14.41 -8.60
CA VAL A 55 21.44 15.85 -8.55
C VAL A 55 22.18 16.53 -9.68
N THR A 56 21.45 17.19 -10.58
CA THR A 56 22.08 18.08 -11.57
C THR A 56 22.30 19.43 -10.93
N ALA A 57 23.57 19.80 -10.68
CA ALA A 57 23.89 21.13 -10.18
C ALA A 57 23.46 22.19 -11.21
N LEU A 58 22.76 23.23 -10.74
CA LEU A 58 22.39 24.37 -11.57
C LEU A 58 23.62 25.25 -11.82
N PRO A 59 23.74 25.92 -13.00
CA PRO A 59 24.80 26.87 -13.25
C PRO A 59 24.89 27.98 -12.20
N ALA A 60 26.08 28.48 -11.91
CA ALA A 60 26.34 29.44 -10.86
C ALA A 60 25.55 30.78 -11.00
N ASP A 61 25.27 31.18 -12.25
CA ASP A 61 24.53 32.43 -12.55
C ASP A 61 23.03 32.23 -12.76
N THR A 62 22.48 31.05 -12.33
CA THR A 62 21.06 30.76 -12.46
C THR A 62 20.25 31.66 -11.52
N THR A 63 19.24 32.33 -12.08
CA THR A 63 18.28 33.13 -11.29
C THR A 63 16.96 32.37 -11.12
N ALA A 64 16.24 32.67 -10.07
CA ALA A 64 14.94 32.09 -9.78
C ALA A 64 13.84 32.74 -10.63
N ASP A 65 12.93 31.91 -11.14
CA ASP A 65 11.67 32.33 -11.79
C ASP A 65 10.49 32.39 -10.81
N THR A 66 10.60 31.68 -9.69
CA THR A 66 9.59 31.67 -8.61
C THR A 66 10.27 31.70 -7.24
N LEU A 67 9.76 32.55 -6.36
CA LEU A 67 10.19 32.63 -4.96
C LEU A 67 8.97 32.44 -4.04
N LEU A 68 9.14 31.64 -2.99
CA LEU A 68 8.26 31.60 -1.83
C LEU A 68 9.02 32.29 -0.70
N VAL A 69 8.43 33.34 -0.11
CA VAL A 69 9.11 34.26 0.83
C VAL A 69 8.28 34.47 2.09
N ASN A 70 8.92 34.95 3.17
CA ASN A 70 8.23 35.27 4.41
C ASN A 70 7.46 34.08 4.99
N GLY A 71 8.14 32.89 5.10
CA GLY A 71 7.57 31.66 5.61
C GLY A 71 8.43 30.97 6.65
N ARG A 72 7.96 29.80 7.07
CA ARG A 72 8.71 28.83 7.89
C ARG A 72 8.92 27.57 7.06
N ILE A 73 10.12 27.39 6.53
CA ILE A 73 10.45 26.32 5.59
C ILE A 73 11.14 25.18 6.33
N MET A 74 10.46 24.07 6.53
CA MET A 74 11.04 22.84 7.11
C MET A 74 11.70 22.05 5.99
N THR A 75 13.02 22.07 5.90
CA THR A 75 13.74 21.51 4.73
C THR A 75 13.80 19.99 4.70
N VAL A 76 13.74 19.33 5.86
CA VAL A 76 13.96 17.89 6.03
C VAL A 76 15.32 17.41 5.45
N ASP A 77 16.30 18.32 5.41
CA ASP A 77 17.70 17.98 5.16
C ASP A 77 18.29 17.15 6.32
N SER A 78 19.57 16.80 6.24
CA SER A 78 20.23 15.99 7.28
C SER A 78 20.31 16.70 8.65
N ALA A 79 20.19 18.04 8.67
CA ALA A 79 20.23 18.86 9.87
C ALA A 79 18.83 19.30 10.36
N ASN A 80 17.75 18.93 9.64
CA ASN A 80 16.39 19.42 9.86
C ASN A 80 16.34 20.96 9.92
N SER A 81 17.01 21.61 8.98
CA SER A 81 17.14 23.08 8.94
C SER A 81 15.78 23.76 8.73
N ILE A 82 15.64 24.96 9.31
CA ILE A 82 14.51 25.84 9.08
C ILE A 82 15.00 27.05 8.30
N ALA A 83 14.39 27.29 7.13
CA ALA A 83 14.63 28.48 6.30
C ALA A 83 13.41 29.41 6.34
N GLU A 84 13.56 30.63 5.77
CA GLU A 84 12.52 31.65 5.68
C GLU A 84 11.93 31.75 4.27
N ALA A 85 12.69 31.30 3.26
CA ALA A 85 12.31 31.39 1.86
C ALA A 85 12.94 30.30 1.00
N ILE A 86 12.33 30.07 -0.20
CA ILE A 86 12.78 29.16 -1.25
C ILE A 86 12.87 29.91 -2.58
N ALA A 87 13.96 29.73 -3.31
CA ALA A 87 14.11 30.10 -4.70
C ALA A 87 13.96 28.87 -5.59
N ILE A 88 13.18 28.99 -6.67
CA ILE A 88 12.90 27.91 -7.63
C ILE A 88 13.30 28.39 -9.02
N HIS A 89 13.94 27.50 -9.78
CA HIS A 89 14.23 27.69 -11.21
C HIS A 89 13.68 26.48 -11.98
N GLY A 90 12.71 26.73 -12.85
CA GLY A 90 12.01 25.66 -13.58
C GLY A 90 11.33 24.68 -12.62
N ASP A 91 11.77 23.44 -12.65
CA ASP A 91 11.25 22.37 -11.79
C ASP A 91 12.09 22.09 -10.53
N LYS A 92 13.18 22.85 -10.33
CA LYS A 92 14.19 22.59 -9.29
C LYS A 92 14.27 23.68 -8.24
N ILE A 93 14.57 23.28 -7.02
CA ILE A 93 14.97 24.18 -5.95
C ILE A 93 16.35 24.74 -6.29
N LEU A 94 16.47 26.05 -6.41
CA LEU A 94 17.74 26.75 -6.60
C LEU A 94 18.45 26.95 -5.25
N ALA A 95 17.73 27.40 -4.25
CA ALA A 95 18.24 27.63 -2.90
C ALA A 95 17.11 27.71 -1.87
N THR A 96 17.45 27.41 -0.61
CA THR A 96 16.66 27.73 0.58
C THR A 96 17.50 28.58 1.54
N GLY A 97 16.89 29.49 2.29
CA GLY A 97 17.67 30.34 3.20
C GLY A 97 16.85 31.47 3.80
N LYS A 98 17.57 32.52 4.25
CA LYS A 98 16.95 33.73 4.76
C LYS A 98 16.27 34.56 3.66
N ASP A 99 15.16 35.20 4.02
CA ASP A 99 14.31 35.93 3.07
C ASP A 99 15.08 36.97 2.26
N ASP A 100 15.91 37.77 2.93
CA ASP A 100 16.71 38.85 2.29
C ASP A 100 17.78 38.30 1.33
N VAL A 101 18.28 37.11 1.55
CA VAL A 101 19.24 36.43 0.68
C VAL A 101 18.55 35.84 -0.54
N ILE A 102 17.45 35.13 -0.32
CA ILE A 102 16.70 34.45 -1.39
C ILE A 102 16.09 35.45 -2.37
N ARG A 103 15.58 36.58 -1.90
CA ARG A 103 15.03 37.65 -2.77
C ARG A 103 16.04 38.18 -3.79
N LYS A 104 17.34 38.11 -3.51
CA LYS A 104 18.41 38.57 -4.43
C LYS A 104 18.61 37.64 -5.61
N LEU A 105 18.07 36.43 -5.55
CA LEU A 105 18.14 35.44 -6.62
C LEU A 105 17.02 35.60 -7.66
N ALA A 106 16.07 36.53 -7.45
CA ALA A 106 14.96 36.75 -8.36
C ALA A 106 15.41 37.21 -9.74
N SER A 107 14.91 36.56 -10.80
CA SER A 107 15.01 37.08 -12.16
C SER A 107 14.10 38.28 -12.38
N ALA A 108 14.34 39.06 -13.43
CA ALA A 108 13.41 40.09 -13.83
C ALA A 108 12.07 39.46 -14.23
N GLY A 109 11.01 39.74 -13.44
CA GLY A 109 9.67 39.15 -13.64
C GLY A 109 9.42 37.85 -12.90
N ALA A 110 10.28 37.45 -11.97
CA ALA A 110 10.04 36.31 -11.09
C ALA A 110 8.70 36.43 -10.34
N LYS A 111 7.97 35.31 -10.27
CA LYS A 111 6.75 35.19 -9.45
C LYS A 111 7.15 35.16 -7.96
N ILE A 112 6.60 36.07 -7.17
CA ILE A 112 6.82 36.09 -5.73
C ILE A 112 5.53 35.70 -5.02
N ILE A 113 5.62 34.62 -4.23
CA ILE A 113 4.52 34.10 -3.39
C ILE A 113 4.86 34.44 -1.94
N ASP A 114 4.10 35.38 -1.35
CA ASP A 114 4.21 35.73 0.06
C ASP A 114 3.50 34.66 0.90
N LEU A 115 4.27 33.96 1.71
CA LEU A 115 3.76 32.90 2.58
C LEU A 115 3.04 33.43 3.82
N GLN A 116 3.25 34.72 4.16
CA GLN A 116 2.61 35.38 5.33
C GLN A 116 2.83 34.60 6.65
N GLY A 117 4.03 34.03 6.82
CA GLY A 117 4.40 33.25 7.99
C GLY A 117 3.97 31.76 7.94
N ARG A 118 3.26 31.32 6.89
CA ARG A 118 2.82 29.93 6.75
C ARG A 118 4.00 28.96 6.67
N THR A 119 3.76 27.72 7.14
CA THR A 119 4.75 26.66 7.11
C THR A 119 4.76 25.95 5.74
N VAL A 120 5.97 25.66 5.25
CA VAL A 120 6.22 24.84 4.06
C VAL A 120 6.99 23.61 4.46
N THR A 121 6.57 22.46 3.92
CA THR A 121 7.28 21.18 4.04
C THR A 121 7.60 20.62 2.65
N PRO A 122 8.50 19.63 2.52
CA PRO A 122 8.56 18.82 1.30
C PRO A 122 7.19 18.22 1.01
N GLY A 123 6.90 17.98 -0.25
CA GLY A 123 5.71 17.25 -0.67
C GLY A 123 5.72 15.83 -0.12
N PHE A 124 4.55 15.35 0.29
CA PHE A 124 4.42 13.99 0.80
C PHE A 124 4.65 12.96 -0.28
N ILE A 125 5.32 11.88 0.09
CA ILE A 125 5.55 10.70 -0.74
C ILE A 125 4.88 9.54 -0.06
N ASP A 126 3.80 9.02 -0.65
CA ASP A 126 3.15 7.82 -0.13
C ASP A 126 3.84 6.56 -0.69
N PRO A 127 4.66 5.85 0.11
CA PRO A 127 5.46 4.73 -0.38
C PRO A 127 4.65 3.46 -0.59
N HIS A 128 3.39 3.43 -0.14
CA HIS A 128 2.51 2.27 -0.29
C HIS A 128 1.05 2.68 -0.33
N LEU A 129 0.50 2.63 -1.52
CA LEU A 129 -0.94 2.72 -1.73
C LEU A 129 -1.35 1.92 -2.98
N HIS A 130 -2.64 1.81 -3.20
CA HIS A 130 -3.24 1.17 -4.38
C HIS A 130 -3.99 2.24 -5.17
N PHE A 131 -3.22 3.15 -5.79
CA PHE A 131 -3.73 4.41 -6.35
C PHE A 131 -4.82 4.19 -7.40
N ARG A 132 -4.54 3.32 -8.38
CA ARG A 132 -5.53 2.95 -9.39
C ARG A 132 -6.77 2.29 -8.75
N ALA A 133 -6.56 1.38 -7.80
CA ALA A 133 -7.66 0.69 -7.13
C ALA A 133 -8.52 1.64 -6.30
N TRP A 134 -7.90 2.63 -5.62
CA TRP A 134 -8.60 3.70 -4.90
C TRP A 134 -9.50 4.49 -5.86
N GLY A 135 -8.99 4.86 -7.03
CA GLY A 135 -9.73 5.59 -8.04
C GLY A 135 -10.93 4.79 -8.57
N LEU A 136 -10.72 3.52 -8.93
CA LEU A 136 -11.79 2.64 -9.38
C LEU A 136 -12.86 2.43 -8.30
N GLN A 137 -12.43 2.22 -7.07
CA GLN A 137 -13.32 2.02 -5.93
C GLN A 137 -14.20 3.25 -5.69
N ASN A 138 -13.63 4.45 -5.71
CA ASN A 138 -14.36 5.68 -5.43
C ASN A 138 -15.16 6.23 -6.63
N THR A 139 -14.86 5.77 -7.86
CA THR A 139 -15.54 6.24 -9.07
C THR A 139 -16.63 5.26 -9.53
N TYR A 140 -16.39 3.94 -9.44
CA TYR A 140 -17.23 2.93 -10.07
C TYR A 140 -17.86 1.93 -9.12
N TYR A 141 -17.37 1.78 -7.87
CA TYR A 141 -17.91 0.83 -6.91
C TYR A 141 -18.84 1.53 -5.93
N THR A 142 -19.83 0.79 -5.44
CA THR A 142 -20.75 1.32 -4.42
C THR A 142 -20.10 1.28 -3.03
N SER A 143 -20.14 2.41 -2.34
CA SER A 143 -19.65 2.53 -0.97
C SER A 143 -20.72 2.09 0.04
N PHE A 144 -20.37 1.17 0.92
CA PHE A 144 -21.19 0.68 2.04
C PHE A 144 -20.44 0.89 3.36
N ILE A 145 -20.09 2.13 3.68
CA ILE A 145 -19.32 2.50 4.87
C ILE A 145 -20.13 3.43 5.80
N PRO A 146 -19.74 3.55 7.09
CA PRO A 146 -20.34 4.53 8.00
C PRO A 146 -20.16 5.98 7.48
N PRO A 147 -21.07 6.88 7.84
CA PRO A 147 -22.22 6.69 8.76
C PRO A 147 -23.45 6.01 8.14
N GLU A 148 -23.53 5.90 6.82
CA GLU A 148 -24.71 5.43 6.08
C GLU A 148 -24.94 3.93 6.30
N VAL A 149 -23.86 3.12 6.30
CA VAL A 149 -23.91 1.68 6.47
C VAL A 149 -23.06 1.26 7.67
N LYS A 150 -23.73 0.83 8.74
CA LYS A 150 -23.10 0.42 9.99
C LYS A 150 -23.50 -0.98 10.49
N ASP A 151 -24.59 -1.53 9.95
CA ASP A 151 -25.21 -2.80 10.34
C ASP A 151 -25.85 -3.50 9.14
N ILE A 152 -26.26 -4.76 9.28
CA ILE A 152 -26.91 -5.52 8.20
C ILE A 152 -28.19 -4.84 7.68
N PRO A 153 -29.10 -4.32 8.52
CA PRO A 153 -30.27 -3.61 8.00
C PRO A 153 -29.95 -2.38 7.14
N SER A 154 -28.94 -1.60 7.50
CA SER A 154 -28.51 -0.45 6.69
C SER A 154 -27.81 -0.89 5.41
N LEU A 155 -27.01 -1.98 5.45
CA LEU A 155 -26.43 -2.58 4.26
C LEU A 155 -27.49 -3.04 3.27
N GLN A 156 -28.54 -3.72 3.73
CA GLN A 156 -29.65 -4.19 2.88
C GLN A 156 -30.42 -3.02 2.24
N ARG A 157 -30.67 -1.93 2.99
CA ARG A 157 -31.28 -0.71 2.42
C ARG A 157 -30.40 -0.10 1.34
N ALA A 158 -29.11 0.09 1.63
CA ALA A 158 -28.15 0.67 0.68
C ALA A 158 -27.98 -0.20 -0.57
N LEU A 159 -27.95 -1.53 -0.43
CA LEU A 159 -27.95 -2.46 -1.57
C LEU A 159 -29.23 -2.33 -2.41
N THR A 160 -30.40 -2.26 -1.76
CA THR A 160 -31.69 -2.07 -2.45
C THR A 160 -31.67 -0.77 -3.26
N ASP A 161 -31.14 0.31 -2.69
CA ASP A 161 -31.06 1.60 -3.36
C ASP A 161 -30.05 1.56 -4.54
N ALA A 162 -28.90 0.93 -4.35
CA ALA A 162 -27.86 0.79 -5.38
C ALA A 162 -28.30 -0.10 -6.57
N LEU A 163 -29.26 -0.99 -6.34
CA LEU A 163 -29.82 -1.86 -7.38
C LEU A 163 -30.99 -1.22 -8.15
N LYS A 164 -31.51 -0.08 -7.69
CA LYS A 164 -32.58 0.64 -8.43
C LYS A 164 -32.09 1.04 -9.82
N GLY A 165 -32.85 0.62 -10.84
CA GLY A 165 -32.54 0.91 -12.24
C GLY A 165 -31.56 -0.05 -12.91
N LYS A 166 -30.91 -0.95 -12.18
CA LYS A 166 -30.09 -2.01 -12.77
C LYS A 166 -30.96 -3.09 -13.40
N GLN A 167 -30.54 -3.57 -14.57
CA GLN A 167 -31.21 -4.68 -15.23
C GLN A 167 -30.87 -6.02 -14.54
N PRO A 168 -31.77 -7.02 -14.58
CA PRO A 168 -31.44 -8.37 -14.11
C PRO A 168 -30.16 -8.89 -14.76
N GLY A 169 -29.26 -9.48 -13.95
CA GLY A 169 -27.95 -9.95 -14.39
C GLY A 169 -26.84 -8.88 -14.40
N GLU A 170 -27.17 -7.61 -14.22
CA GLU A 170 -26.17 -6.56 -14.12
C GLU A 170 -25.44 -6.62 -12.76
N TRP A 171 -24.10 -6.65 -12.79
CA TRP A 171 -23.26 -6.75 -11.60
C TRP A 171 -23.32 -5.49 -10.73
N LEU A 172 -23.25 -5.70 -9.42
CA LEU A 172 -22.96 -4.67 -8.44
C LEU A 172 -21.67 -5.03 -7.71
N MET A 173 -20.67 -4.16 -7.87
CA MET A 173 -19.42 -4.22 -7.13
C MET A 173 -19.42 -3.16 -6.04
N GLY A 174 -19.02 -3.50 -4.84
CA GLY A 174 -18.99 -2.56 -3.73
C GLY A 174 -17.93 -2.88 -2.69
N TYR A 175 -17.78 -1.97 -1.74
CA TYR A 175 -16.87 -2.15 -0.61
C TYR A 175 -17.54 -1.71 0.70
N TYR A 176 -17.15 -2.34 1.80
CA TYR A 176 -17.70 -2.09 3.12
C TYR A 176 -16.63 -2.04 4.21
N LEU A 177 -16.98 -1.45 5.35
CA LEU A 177 -16.22 -1.53 6.59
C LEU A 177 -16.87 -2.57 7.52
N VAL A 178 -16.19 -2.95 8.60
CA VAL A 178 -16.74 -3.89 9.61
C VAL A 178 -18.07 -3.37 10.17
N LEU A 179 -19.11 -4.21 10.12
CA LEU A 179 -20.44 -3.87 10.60
C LEU A 179 -20.58 -4.14 12.11
N SER A 180 -21.41 -3.37 12.77
CA SER A 180 -21.53 -3.39 14.24
C SER A 180 -22.22 -4.64 14.79
N ASP A 181 -23.21 -5.17 14.07
CA ASP A 181 -24.02 -6.33 14.45
C ASP A 181 -23.46 -7.66 13.90
N LYS A 182 -22.71 -7.60 12.82
CA LYS A 182 -22.10 -8.75 12.17
C LYS A 182 -20.84 -8.31 11.41
N PRO A 183 -19.63 -8.64 11.89
CA PRO A 183 -18.38 -8.14 11.30
C PRO A 183 -18.23 -8.43 9.81
N ILE A 184 -18.72 -9.57 9.34
CA ILE A 184 -18.64 -10.01 7.94
C ILE A 184 -20.04 -10.41 7.47
N PRO A 185 -20.66 -9.70 6.53
CA PRO A 185 -21.93 -10.11 5.92
C PRO A 185 -21.74 -11.42 5.14
N THR A 186 -22.81 -12.21 5.01
CA THR A 186 -22.84 -13.46 4.27
C THR A 186 -23.83 -13.39 3.11
N LYS A 187 -23.86 -14.39 2.23
CA LYS A 187 -24.87 -14.46 1.16
C LYS A 187 -26.30 -14.35 1.68
N ALA A 188 -26.56 -14.91 2.89
CA ALA A 188 -27.88 -14.83 3.48
C ALA A 188 -28.32 -13.40 3.87
N ASP A 189 -27.36 -12.49 4.02
CA ASP A 189 -27.63 -11.08 4.26
C ASP A 189 -27.85 -10.31 2.94
N LEU A 190 -27.21 -10.77 1.84
CA LEU A 190 -27.29 -10.12 0.52
C LEU A 190 -28.46 -10.63 -0.33
N ASP A 191 -28.71 -11.94 -0.35
CA ASP A 191 -29.71 -12.60 -1.21
C ASP A 191 -31.13 -12.04 -1.10
N PRO A 192 -31.62 -11.65 0.10
CA PRO A 192 -33.00 -11.14 0.21
C PRO A 192 -33.28 -9.92 -0.67
N VAL A 193 -32.29 -9.09 -0.93
CA VAL A 193 -32.41 -7.81 -1.64
C VAL A 193 -31.75 -7.79 -3.02
N SER A 194 -31.03 -8.87 -3.40
CA SER A 194 -30.23 -8.89 -4.65
C SER A 194 -30.43 -10.15 -5.51
N LYS A 195 -31.61 -10.78 -5.46
CA LYS A 195 -31.88 -12.07 -6.11
C LYS A 195 -31.56 -12.12 -7.61
N ASN A 196 -31.79 -11.03 -8.32
CA ASN A 196 -31.69 -10.98 -9.78
C ASN A 196 -30.37 -10.39 -10.28
N ASN A 197 -29.53 -9.89 -9.38
CA ASN A 197 -28.29 -9.21 -9.74
C ASN A 197 -27.12 -9.88 -9.02
N PRO A 198 -26.03 -10.21 -9.72
CA PRO A 198 -24.81 -10.66 -9.06
C PRO A 198 -24.20 -9.51 -8.26
N VAL A 199 -23.89 -9.78 -6.98
CA VAL A 199 -23.32 -8.82 -6.05
C VAL A 199 -22.04 -9.39 -5.47
N PHE A 200 -20.97 -8.59 -5.49
CA PHE A 200 -19.75 -8.85 -4.74
C PHE A 200 -19.37 -7.58 -3.97
N ILE A 201 -19.32 -7.67 -2.64
CA ILE A 201 -18.84 -6.60 -1.79
C ILE A 201 -17.56 -7.01 -1.07
N MET A 202 -16.55 -6.15 -1.12
CA MET A 202 -15.24 -6.41 -0.56
C MET A 202 -15.05 -5.59 0.72
N HIS A 203 -14.45 -6.17 1.74
CA HIS A 203 -13.99 -5.38 2.88
C HIS A 203 -12.93 -4.36 2.40
N ILE A 204 -12.96 -3.16 2.94
CA ILE A 204 -12.07 -2.06 2.52
C ILE A 204 -10.59 -2.45 2.58
N GLY A 205 -10.19 -3.30 3.55
CA GLY A 205 -8.84 -3.84 3.66
C GLY A 205 -8.41 -4.81 2.54
N GLY A 206 -9.31 -5.18 1.62
CA GLY A 206 -8.96 -5.97 0.44
C GLY A 206 -8.73 -7.46 0.64
N HIS A 207 -8.75 -7.98 1.88
CA HIS A 207 -8.39 -9.39 2.16
C HIS A 207 -9.57 -10.35 2.33
N TRP A 208 -10.80 -9.87 2.31
CA TRP A 208 -12.00 -10.71 2.24
C TRP A 208 -13.17 -9.98 1.59
N GLY A 209 -14.11 -10.74 1.08
CA GLY A 209 -15.32 -10.22 0.45
C GLY A 209 -16.44 -11.23 0.46
N THR A 210 -17.64 -10.77 0.14
CA THR A 210 -18.86 -11.57 0.15
C THR A 210 -19.55 -11.50 -1.21
N ALA A 211 -19.82 -12.68 -1.76
CA ALA A 211 -20.65 -12.88 -2.94
C ALA A 211 -22.06 -13.30 -2.56
N ASN A 212 -23.07 -12.80 -3.26
CA ASN A 212 -24.42 -13.36 -3.16
C ASN A 212 -24.55 -14.65 -3.99
N SER A 213 -25.67 -15.35 -3.85
CA SER A 213 -25.90 -16.61 -4.55
C SER A 213 -25.86 -16.46 -6.08
N ALA A 214 -26.35 -15.34 -6.63
CA ALA A 214 -26.31 -15.08 -8.08
C ALA A 214 -24.88 -14.94 -8.63
N ALA A 215 -24.00 -14.23 -7.92
CA ALA A 215 -22.60 -14.10 -8.29
C ALA A 215 -21.86 -15.45 -8.23
N MET A 216 -22.07 -16.24 -7.17
CA MET A 216 -21.49 -17.57 -7.03
C MET A 216 -21.98 -18.55 -8.13
N GLN A 217 -23.25 -18.45 -8.52
CA GLN A 217 -23.79 -19.27 -9.60
C GLN A 217 -23.10 -18.97 -10.94
N ILE A 218 -22.90 -17.69 -11.28
CA ILE A 218 -22.15 -17.27 -12.49
C ILE A 218 -20.73 -17.79 -12.43
N ALA A 219 -20.08 -17.70 -11.27
CA ALA A 219 -18.72 -18.20 -11.03
C ALA A 219 -18.63 -19.73 -10.93
N LYS A 220 -19.76 -20.46 -11.01
CA LYS A 220 -19.84 -21.92 -10.86
C LYS A 220 -19.26 -22.42 -9.53
N ILE A 221 -19.35 -21.63 -8.47
CA ILE A 221 -18.92 -21.97 -7.12
C ILE A 221 -20.05 -22.75 -6.43
N SER A 222 -19.71 -23.95 -5.91
CA SER A 222 -20.63 -24.86 -5.22
C SER A 222 -20.03 -25.35 -3.91
N ASN A 223 -20.84 -26.07 -3.11
CA ASN A 223 -20.37 -26.68 -1.87
C ASN A 223 -19.20 -27.67 -2.06
N SER A 224 -19.05 -28.24 -3.28
CA SER A 224 -17.93 -29.12 -3.63
C SER A 224 -16.66 -28.37 -4.11
N THR A 225 -16.75 -27.05 -4.33
CA THR A 225 -15.60 -26.26 -4.77
C THR A 225 -14.55 -26.21 -3.64
N ALA A 226 -13.33 -26.61 -3.97
CA ALA A 226 -12.20 -26.55 -3.04
C ALA A 226 -11.67 -25.12 -2.90
N SER A 227 -11.18 -24.75 -1.73
CA SER A 227 -10.43 -23.52 -1.53
C SER A 227 -9.13 -23.57 -2.33
N PRO A 228 -8.73 -22.48 -3.01
CA PRO A 228 -7.44 -22.40 -3.69
C PRO A 228 -6.31 -22.28 -2.67
N GLN A 229 -5.10 -22.64 -3.06
CA GLN A 229 -3.92 -22.41 -2.22
C GLN A 229 -3.82 -20.91 -1.89
N GLY A 230 -3.63 -20.57 -0.62
CA GLY A 230 -3.52 -19.19 -0.15
C GLY A 230 -4.84 -18.42 -0.09
N GLY A 231 -5.98 -19.08 -0.28
CA GLY A 231 -7.32 -18.49 -0.11
C GLY A 231 -8.29 -19.44 0.55
N ILE A 232 -9.38 -18.93 1.09
CA ILE A 232 -10.42 -19.73 1.76
C ILE A 232 -11.79 -19.39 1.19
N ILE A 233 -12.53 -20.41 0.78
CA ILE A 233 -13.97 -20.35 0.51
C ILE A 233 -14.67 -20.82 1.78
N GLU A 234 -15.31 -19.88 2.50
CA GLU A 234 -15.91 -20.20 3.79
C GLU A 234 -17.17 -21.06 3.67
N LYS A 235 -17.24 -22.09 4.52
CA LYS A 235 -18.41 -22.96 4.65
C LYS A 235 -18.82 -23.07 6.11
N ALA A 236 -20.13 -23.05 6.36
CA ALA A 236 -20.72 -23.33 7.65
C ALA A 236 -21.62 -24.57 7.51
N ASN A 237 -21.37 -25.60 8.33
CA ASN A 237 -22.08 -26.89 8.25
C ASN A 237 -22.10 -27.52 6.84
N GLY A 238 -21.00 -27.36 6.10
CA GLY A 238 -20.85 -27.86 4.72
C GLY A 238 -21.45 -26.98 3.62
N GLU A 239 -22.17 -25.92 3.98
CA GLU A 239 -22.80 -24.97 3.07
C GLU A 239 -21.97 -23.70 2.91
N LEU A 240 -21.86 -23.19 1.67
CA LEU A 240 -21.20 -21.93 1.38
C LEU A 240 -21.86 -20.77 2.14
N THR A 241 -21.06 -19.95 2.83
CA THR A 241 -21.52 -18.71 3.46
C THR A 241 -21.55 -17.53 2.49
N GLY A 242 -20.85 -17.65 1.37
CA GLY A 242 -20.62 -16.57 0.41
C GLY A 242 -19.39 -15.71 0.74
N VAL A 243 -18.68 -16.01 1.84
CA VAL A 243 -17.46 -15.28 2.24
C VAL A 243 -16.23 -15.96 1.64
N PHE A 244 -15.33 -15.12 1.10
CA PHE A 244 -14.07 -15.50 0.47
C PHE A 244 -12.93 -14.73 1.12
N TYR A 245 -11.88 -15.43 1.57
CA TYR A 245 -10.70 -14.79 2.16
C TYR A 245 -9.51 -14.87 1.22
N ASN A 246 -8.74 -13.80 1.22
CA ASN A 246 -7.60 -13.52 0.35
C ASN A 246 -7.96 -13.43 -1.14
N HIS A 247 -7.10 -12.76 -1.87
CA HIS A 247 -7.34 -12.41 -3.27
C HIS A 247 -7.63 -13.64 -4.13
N ARG A 248 -6.87 -14.74 -3.95
CA ARG A 248 -7.06 -15.95 -4.76
C ARG A 248 -8.46 -16.55 -4.65
N ALA A 249 -9.06 -16.55 -3.46
CA ALA A 249 -10.44 -17.01 -3.32
C ALA A 249 -11.44 -16.00 -3.87
N MET A 250 -11.24 -14.69 -3.61
CA MET A 250 -12.11 -13.63 -4.13
C MET A 250 -12.10 -13.57 -5.67
N ASP A 251 -10.95 -13.78 -6.30
CA ASP A 251 -10.80 -13.74 -7.75
C ASP A 251 -11.60 -14.85 -8.45
N MET A 252 -11.83 -15.99 -7.78
CA MET A 252 -12.69 -17.05 -8.32
C MET A 252 -14.12 -16.56 -8.63
N VAL A 253 -14.55 -15.43 -8.02
CA VAL A 253 -15.83 -14.79 -8.30
C VAL A 253 -15.65 -13.50 -9.09
N ARG A 254 -14.72 -12.62 -8.71
CA ARG A 254 -14.52 -11.29 -9.30
C ARG A 254 -14.18 -11.32 -10.78
N MET A 255 -13.45 -12.34 -11.23
CA MET A 255 -13.07 -12.50 -12.64
C MET A 255 -14.26 -12.66 -13.60
N TYR A 256 -15.47 -12.93 -13.08
CA TYR A 256 -16.71 -13.01 -13.86
C TYR A 256 -17.49 -11.69 -13.90
N ALA A 257 -17.08 -10.69 -13.11
CA ALA A 257 -17.60 -9.34 -13.24
C ALA A 257 -17.13 -8.71 -14.57
N PRO A 258 -17.88 -7.75 -15.13
CA PRO A 258 -17.45 -7.04 -16.33
C PRO A 258 -16.03 -6.47 -16.13
N PRO A 259 -15.14 -6.63 -17.13
CA PRO A 259 -13.79 -6.08 -17.06
C PRO A 259 -13.84 -4.54 -17.00
N ILE A 260 -12.91 -3.96 -16.26
CA ILE A 260 -12.70 -2.51 -16.25
C ILE A 260 -12.03 -2.12 -17.56
N SER A 261 -12.58 -1.14 -18.27
CA SER A 261 -12.01 -0.66 -19.52
C SER A 261 -10.77 0.23 -19.27
N ASN A 262 -9.90 0.37 -20.29
CA ASN A 262 -8.76 1.28 -20.22
C ASN A 262 -9.21 2.73 -19.93
N ASP A 263 -10.29 3.19 -20.54
CA ASP A 263 -10.85 4.52 -20.26
C ASP A 263 -11.26 4.70 -18.80
N GLN A 264 -11.85 3.67 -18.18
CA GLN A 264 -12.21 3.71 -16.77
C GLN A 264 -10.97 3.74 -15.87
N ILE A 265 -9.92 2.99 -16.22
CA ILE A 265 -8.63 3.02 -15.52
C ILE A 265 -8.02 4.42 -15.61
N ARG A 266 -7.92 4.98 -16.81
CA ARG A 266 -7.38 6.32 -17.07
C ARG A 266 -8.15 7.40 -16.31
N GLN A 267 -9.48 7.38 -16.41
CA GLN A 267 -10.34 8.33 -15.69
C GLN A 267 -10.14 8.24 -14.17
N SER A 268 -10.06 7.02 -13.62
CA SER A 268 -9.86 6.83 -12.19
C SER A 268 -8.52 7.41 -11.72
N ILE A 269 -7.43 7.22 -12.49
CA ILE A 269 -6.11 7.79 -12.18
C ILE A 269 -6.18 9.33 -12.20
N LEU A 270 -6.81 9.92 -13.22
CA LEU A 270 -6.92 11.38 -13.37
C LEU A 270 -7.72 12.04 -12.25
N GLU A 271 -8.79 11.41 -11.78
CA GLU A 271 -9.57 11.96 -10.66
C GLU A 271 -8.85 11.77 -9.33
N THR A 272 -8.20 10.62 -9.15
CA THR A 272 -7.46 10.32 -7.91
C THR A 272 -6.32 11.30 -7.66
N GLN A 273 -5.54 11.66 -8.69
CA GLN A 273 -4.41 12.59 -8.49
C GLN A 273 -4.85 13.97 -7.96
N LYS A 274 -6.05 14.44 -8.30
CA LYS A 274 -6.60 15.71 -7.79
C LYS A 274 -6.87 15.63 -6.30
N VAL A 275 -7.43 14.51 -5.83
CA VAL A 275 -7.75 14.30 -4.42
C VAL A 275 -6.48 14.21 -3.59
N PHE A 276 -5.49 13.45 -4.04
CA PHE A 276 -4.23 13.28 -3.32
C PHE A 276 -3.39 14.56 -3.33
N ALA A 277 -3.40 15.32 -4.43
CA ALA A 277 -2.77 16.64 -4.47
C ALA A 277 -3.38 17.61 -3.45
N ALA A 278 -4.69 17.60 -3.27
CA ALA A 278 -5.37 18.44 -2.27
C ALA A 278 -4.93 18.12 -0.83
N CYS A 279 -4.42 16.91 -0.57
CA CYS A 279 -3.88 16.50 0.72
C CYS A 279 -2.36 16.74 0.84
N GLY A 280 -1.69 17.27 -0.19
CA GLY A 280 -0.24 17.53 -0.18
C GLY A 280 0.63 16.39 -0.72
N VAL A 281 0.06 15.33 -1.29
CA VAL A 281 0.85 14.28 -1.94
C VAL A 281 1.42 14.79 -3.25
N THR A 282 2.72 14.61 -3.44
CA THR A 282 3.44 14.99 -4.67
C THR A 282 3.99 13.78 -5.41
N SER A 283 4.12 12.66 -4.70
CA SER A 283 4.61 11.40 -5.26
C SER A 283 3.99 10.22 -4.52
N PHE A 284 3.87 9.07 -5.22
CA PHE A 284 3.37 7.84 -4.62
C PHE A 284 3.97 6.60 -5.27
N HIS A 285 3.87 5.46 -4.55
CA HIS A 285 4.22 4.14 -5.07
C HIS A 285 2.93 3.31 -5.15
N ASP A 286 2.48 2.99 -6.38
CA ASP A 286 1.32 2.13 -6.60
C ASP A 286 1.72 0.67 -6.51
N ASN A 287 1.41 0.05 -5.37
CA ASN A 287 1.73 -1.35 -5.05
C ASN A 287 0.62 -2.32 -5.47
N ASN A 288 -0.25 -1.95 -6.42
CA ASN A 288 -1.34 -2.78 -6.90
C ASN A 288 -1.57 -2.67 -8.41
N ILE A 289 -0.49 -2.68 -9.17
CA ILE A 289 -0.55 -2.83 -10.61
C ILE A 289 -0.80 -4.31 -10.91
N ARG A 290 -1.94 -4.65 -11.49
CA ARG A 290 -2.36 -6.03 -11.67
C ARG A 290 -2.04 -6.61 -13.04
N ASP A 291 -2.11 -5.77 -14.06
CA ASP A 291 -1.97 -6.17 -15.44
C ASP A 291 -1.09 -5.19 -16.24
N LEU A 292 -0.65 -5.63 -17.40
CA LEU A 292 0.17 -4.80 -18.28
C LEU A 292 -0.60 -3.61 -18.83
N GLU A 293 -1.92 -3.75 -18.96
CA GLU A 293 -2.85 -2.68 -19.36
C GLU A 293 -2.87 -1.54 -18.34
N ASP A 294 -2.71 -1.85 -17.05
CA ASP A 294 -2.57 -0.82 -16.01
C ASP A 294 -1.29 0.01 -16.23
N ILE A 295 -0.16 -0.66 -16.51
CA ILE A 295 1.11 0.01 -16.81
C ILE A 295 0.98 0.88 -18.05
N GLN A 296 0.32 0.36 -19.09
CA GLN A 296 0.07 1.08 -20.33
C GLN A 296 -0.76 2.35 -20.09
N ALA A 297 -1.82 2.28 -19.27
CA ALA A 297 -2.65 3.44 -18.94
C ALA A 297 -1.84 4.56 -18.27
N TYR A 298 -0.96 4.24 -17.32
CA TYR A 298 -0.04 5.21 -16.71
C TYR A 298 0.95 5.77 -17.72
N GLN A 299 1.51 4.93 -18.59
CA GLN A 299 2.45 5.35 -19.63
C GLN A 299 1.81 6.35 -20.60
N GLU A 300 0.63 6.03 -21.10
CA GLU A 300 -0.12 6.89 -22.03
C GLU A 300 -0.45 8.23 -21.39
N LEU A 301 -1.00 8.24 -20.18
CA LEU A 301 -1.32 9.48 -19.45
C LEU A 301 -0.08 10.33 -19.17
N SER A 302 1.06 9.70 -18.91
CA SER A 302 2.33 10.41 -18.72
C SER A 302 2.85 11.02 -20.01
N GLN A 303 2.79 10.30 -21.13
CA GLN A 303 3.20 10.79 -22.45
C GLN A 303 2.31 11.93 -22.96
N GLU A 304 1.02 11.90 -22.61
CA GLU A 304 0.06 12.97 -22.89
C GLU A 304 0.25 14.21 -21.98
N GLY A 305 1.11 14.13 -20.95
CA GLY A 305 1.34 15.20 -19.99
C GLY A 305 0.18 15.43 -19.03
N MET A 306 -0.68 14.42 -18.84
CA MET A 306 -1.86 14.51 -17.99
C MET A 306 -1.59 14.14 -16.53
N LEU A 307 -0.45 13.51 -16.23
CA LEU A 307 -0.03 13.21 -14.88
C LEU A 307 0.87 14.33 -14.34
N PHE A 308 0.54 14.78 -13.15
CA PHE A 308 1.35 15.75 -12.41
C PHE A 308 1.93 15.18 -11.10
N LEU A 309 1.32 14.14 -10.50
CA LEU A 309 1.93 13.43 -9.38
C LEU A 309 2.95 12.42 -9.89
N ARG A 310 4.15 12.41 -9.29
CA ARG A 310 5.19 11.43 -9.64
C ARG A 310 4.81 10.08 -9.09
N ASN A 311 5.08 9.01 -9.84
CA ASN A 311 4.65 7.69 -9.43
C ASN A 311 5.64 6.59 -9.80
N ASP A 312 5.79 5.63 -8.88
CA ASP A 312 6.51 4.39 -9.04
C ASP A 312 5.50 3.23 -9.07
N LEU A 313 5.57 2.39 -10.09
CA LEU A 313 4.64 1.28 -10.31
C LEU A 313 5.29 -0.04 -9.92
N TYR A 314 4.56 -0.85 -9.15
CA TYR A 314 4.96 -2.19 -8.75
C TYR A 314 3.94 -3.22 -9.23
N LEU A 315 4.37 -4.14 -10.11
CA LEU A 315 3.51 -5.20 -10.62
C LEU A 315 3.24 -6.23 -9.51
N THR A 316 1.99 -6.43 -9.18
CA THR A 316 1.55 -7.35 -8.14
C THR A 316 1.46 -8.77 -8.69
N LEU A 317 2.14 -9.69 -8.03
CA LEU A 317 2.24 -11.10 -8.40
C LEU A 317 1.52 -11.94 -7.33
N GLU A 318 0.32 -12.41 -7.65
CA GLU A 318 -0.54 -13.17 -6.73
C GLU A 318 -0.67 -14.64 -7.11
N TRP A 319 -0.63 -14.93 -8.42
CA TRP A 319 -0.74 -16.27 -8.94
C TRP A 319 0.59 -16.75 -9.54
N PRO A 320 0.90 -18.06 -9.52
CA PRO A 320 2.08 -18.57 -10.21
C PRO A 320 2.18 -18.15 -11.69
N SER A 321 1.03 -18.05 -12.36
CA SER A 321 0.94 -17.57 -13.76
C SER A 321 1.31 -16.08 -13.93
N ASP A 322 1.28 -15.28 -12.89
CA ASP A 322 1.67 -13.86 -12.98
C ASP A 322 3.18 -13.71 -13.25
N MET A 323 3.98 -14.74 -12.95
CA MET A 323 5.40 -14.73 -13.30
C MET A 323 5.62 -14.62 -14.82
N ASP A 324 4.67 -15.06 -15.65
CA ASP A 324 4.71 -14.89 -17.11
C ASP A 324 4.60 -13.41 -17.54
N LYS A 325 4.06 -12.54 -16.70
CA LYS A 325 3.98 -11.09 -16.95
C LYS A 325 5.34 -10.42 -16.80
N VAL A 326 6.21 -10.95 -15.93
CA VAL A 326 7.54 -10.36 -15.62
C VAL A 326 8.38 -10.21 -16.90
N ALA A 327 8.41 -11.24 -17.75
CA ALA A 327 9.16 -11.22 -19.00
C ALA A 327 8.61 -10.25 -20.06
N LYS A 328 7.38 -9.74 -19.85
CA LYS A 328 6.69 -8.84 -20.80
C LYS A 328 6.78 -7.38 -20.38
N VAL A 329 7.14 -7.10 -19.12
CA VAL A 329 7.31 -5.73 -18.65
C VAL A 329 8.51 -5.10 -19.34
N GLN A 330 8.30 -3.90 -19.87
CA GLN A 330 9.36 -3.09 -20.45
C GLN A 330 9.86 -2.05 -19.45
N PRO A 331 11.15 -1.74 -19.44
CA PRO A 331 11.67 -0.62 -18.66
C PRO A 331 10.91 0.67 -19.01
N MET A 332 10.49 1.41 -18.00
CA MET A 332 9.78 2.67 -18.18
C MET A 332 10.24 3.68 -17.14
N ASP A 333 10.68 4.84 -17.60
CA ASP A 333 10.91 6.03 -16.80
C ASP A 333 10.65 7.26 -17.70
N THR A 334 9.59 7.99 -17.39
CA THR A 334 9.18 9.19 -18.12
C THR A 334 9.54 10.48 -17.35
N GLY A 335 10.22 10.36 -16.20
CA GLY A 335 10.44 11.44 -15.24
C GLY A 335 9.25 11.70 -14.32
N VAL A 336 8.04 11.31 -14.71
CA VAL A 336 6.83 11.37 -13.87
C VAL A 336 6.42 9.97 -13.44
N THR A 337 6.42 9.01 -14.35
CA THR A 337 6.02 7.61 -14.13
C THR A 337 7.20 6.68 -14.36
N ARG A 338 7.45 5.80 -13.39
CA ARG A 338 8.51 4.80 -13.46
C ARG A 338 7.98 3.41 -13.11
N PHE A 339 8.38 2.40 -13.86
CA PHE A 339 8.23 1.01 -13.42
C PHE A 339 9.38 0.67 -12.47
N ALA A 340 9.07 0.45 -11.20
CA ALA A 340 10.05 0.35 -10.13
C ALA A 340 10.33 -1.09 -9.67
N GLY A 341 9.36 -2.01 -9.84
CA GLY A 341 9.56 -3.37 -9.38
C GLY A 341 8.31 -4.22 -9.23
N TYR A 342 8.38 -5.12 -8.28
CA TYR A 342 7.37 -6.17 -8.10
C TYR A 342 6.84 -6.20 -6.67
N LYS A 343 5.55 -6.53 -6.51
CA LYS A 343 4.88 -6.72 -5.23
C LYS A 343 4.42 -8.16 -5.07
N PHE A 344 4.71 -8.76 -3.91
CA PHE A 344 4.16 -10.04 -3.47
C PHE A 344 3.28 -9.90 -2.23
N LEU A 345 2.35 -10.85 -2.07
CA LEU A 345 1.62 -11.06 -0.84
C LEU A 345 1.97 -12.46 -0.31
N ILE A 346 2.75 -12.53 0.77
CA ILE A 346 3.13 -13.82 1.37
C ILE A 346 2.11 -14.30 2.41
N ASP A 347 1.35 -13.38 2.98
CA ASP A 347 0.24 -13.68 3.87
C ASP A 347 -0.94 -12.73 3.64
N GLY A 348 -1.98 -12.81 4.48
CA GLY A 348 -3.12 -11.91 4.45
C GLY A 348 -3.28 -11.16 5.76
N GLN A 349 -4.29 -10.29 5.82
CA GLN A 349 -4.58 -9.46 6.97
C GLN A 349 -5.43 -10.20 8.03
N GLY A 350 -5.27 -9.81 9.29
CA GLY A 350 -6.10 -10.30 10.39
C GLY A 350 -5.95 -11.82 10.61
N PRO A 351 -7.04 -12.60 10.52
CA PRO A 351 -6.99 -14.04 10.78
C PRO A 351 -6.16 -14.83 9.75
N THR A 352 -5.77 -14.22 8.63
CA THR A 352 -4.95 -14.85 7.60
C THR A 352 -3.49 -14.44 7.63
N ALA A 353 -3.06 -13.74 8.69
CA ALA A 353 -1.66 -13.43 8.93
C ALA A 353 -0.85 -14.70 9.23
N TYR A 354 0.31 -14.85 8.60
CA TYR A 354 1.21 -15.98 8.81
C TYR A 354 2.15 -15.72 9.97
N THR A 355 1.94 -16.42 11.09
CA THR A 355 2.72 -16.26 12.32
C THR A 355 3.37 -17.55 12.76
N HIS A 356 4.49 -17.46 13.51
CA HIS A 356 5.19 -18.63 14.06
C HIS A 356 4.33 -19.44 15.02
N GLU A 357 3.51 -18.76 15.81
CA GLU A 357 2.58 -19.40 16.73
C GLU A 357 1.14 -19.08 16.36
N ALA A 358 0.24 -20.00 16.62
CA ALA A 358 -1.18 -19.85 16.33
C ALA A 358 -1.82 -18.63 17.03
N HIS A 359 -2.75 -17.96 16.36
CA HIS A 359 -3.55 -16.89 16.96
C HIS A 359 -4.62 -17.48 17.87
N ASN A 360 -4.76 -16.94 19.09
CA ASN A 360 -5.80 -17.38 20.03
C ASN A 360 -5.92 -18.90 20.18
N GLY A 361 -4.80 -19.62 20.11
CA GLY A 361 -4.73 -21.06 20.21
C GLY A 361 -5.29 -21.81 18.99
N ALA A 362 -5.45 -21.16 17.86
CA ALA A 362 -5.80 -21.78 16.59
C ALA A 362 -4.54 -22.05 15.76
N GLU A 363 -4.47 -23.23 15.17
CA GLU A 363 -3.40 -23.59 14.24
C GLU A 363 -3.63 -22.91 12.88
N TRP A 364 -3.07 -21.73 12.70
CA TRP A 364 -3.07 -21.03 11.44
C TRP A 364 -1.63 -20.78 11.00
N GLN A 365 -1.18 -21.43 9.95
CA GLN A 365 0.24 -21.46 9.60
C GLN A 365 0.45 -21.56 8.07
N LEU A 366 -0.35 -20.89 7.25
CA LEU A 366 -0.22 -21.06 5.81
C LEU A 366 0.18 -19.74 5.12
N PRO A 367 1.39 -19.67 4.58
CA PRO A 367 1.74 -18.61 3.65
C PRO A 367 0.91 -18.75 2.36
N THR A 368 0.71 -17.63 1.67
CA THR A 368 -0.06 -17.59 0.39
C THR A 368 0.63 -18.39 -0.72
N TRP A 369 1.96 -18.48 -0.64
CA TRP A 369 2.80 -19.22 -1.57
C TRP A 369 3.43 -20.45 -0.90
N ASP A 370 3.69 -21.48 -1.66
CA ASP A 370 4.64 -22.50 -1.21
C ASP A 370 5.98 -21.84 -0.88
N PRO A 371 6.59 -22.12 0.30
CA PRO A 371 7.80 -21.43 0.73
C PRO A 371 9.00 -21.58 -0.20
N GLN A 372 9.14 -22.76 -0.88
CA GLN A 372 10.24 -22.96 -1.82
C GLN A 372 9.98 -22.19 -3.12
N MET A 373 8.78 -22.28 -3.66
CA MET A 373 8.37 -21.53 -4.85
C MET A 373 8.51 -20.02 -4.61
N PHE A 374 8.15 -19.53 -3.42
CA PHE A 374 8.34 -18.13 -3.05
C PHE A 374 9.81 -17.72 -3.10
N LYS A 375 10.73 -18.50 -2.50
CA LYS A 375 12.17 -18.23 -2.53
C LYS A 375 12.73 -18.21 -3.95
N ASP A 376 12.31 -19.17 -4.78
CA ASP A 376 12.75 -19.27 -6.16
C ASP A 376 12.27 -18.07 -7.00
N ASN A 377 11.04 -17.62 -6.79
CA ASN A 377 10.50 -16.42 -7.41
C ASN A 377 11.21 -15.16 -6.95
N ILE A 378 11.46 -15.00 -5.64
CA ILE A 378 12.22 -13.85 -5.11
C ILE A 378 13.61 -13.79 -5.73
N LYS A 379 14.30 -14.94 -5.84
CA LYS A 379 15.61 -15.00 -6.52
C LYS A 379 15.51 -14.58 -7.98
N SER A 380 14.56 -15.13 -8.73
CA SER A 380 14.35 -14.80 -10.14
C SER A 380 14.09 -13.31 -10.35
N LEU A 381 13.28 -12.69 -9.48
CA LEU A 381 12.98 -11.27 -9.57
C LEU A 381 14.14 -10.39 -9.11
N HIS A 382 14.91 -10.82 -8.10
CA HIS A 382 16.13 -10.14 -7.71
C HIS A 382 17.12 -10.05 -8.88
N ASP A 383 17.22 -11.11 -9.66
CA ASP A 383 18.10 -11.19 -10.84
C ASP A 383 17.68 -10.22 -11.96
N THR A 384 16.43 -9.72 -11.99
CA THR A 384 15.99 -8.68 -12.94
C THR A 384 16.62 -7.31 -12.72
N GLY A 385 17.22 -7.07 -11.56
CA GLY A 385 17.77 -5.75 -11.21
C GLY A 385 16.77 -4.81 -10.53
N LEU A 386 15.49 -5.15 -10.47
CA LEU A 386 14.44 -4.30 -9.90
C LEU A 386 14.21 -4.55 -8.41
N GLN A 387 13.45 -3.67 -7.78
CA GLN A 387 13.08 -3.77 -6.37
C GLN A 387 11.95 -4.77 -6.15
N ILE A 388 11.93 -5.44 -5.01
CA ILE A 388 10.86 -6.35 -4.61
C ILE A 388 10.25 -5.85 -3.30
N CYS A 389 8.92 -5.79 -3.26
CA CYS A 389 8.12 -5.41 -2.10
C CYS A 389 7.29 -6.61 -1.68
N VAL A 390 7.32 -7.00 -0.41
CA VAL A 390 6.55 -8.15 0.09
C VAL A 390 5.65 -7.73 1.24
N HIS A 391 4.34 -7.98 1.09
CA HIS A 391 3.35 -7.82 2.15
C HIS A 391 3.60 -8.82 3.26
N CYS A 392 3.81 -8.35 4.48
CA CYS A 392 4.06 -9.16 5.67
C CYS A 392 3.28 -8.62 6.86
N ILE A 393 2.26 -9.36 7.30
CA ILE A 393 1.51 -9.05 8.52
C ILE A 393 2.04 -9.84 9.71
N GLY A 394 2.27 -11.14 9.54
CA GLY A 394 2.79 -12.01 10.58
C GLY A 394 4.31 -12.00 10.66
N ASP A 395 4.82 -12.36 11.84
CA ASP A 395 6.26 -12.49 12.10
C ASP A 395 6.91 -13.62 11.28
N ALA A 396 6.22 -14.73 11.05
CA ALA A 396 6.71 -15.80 10.19
C ALA A 396 6.77 -15.37 8.71
N ALA A 397 5.83 -14.50 8.27
CA ALA A 397 5.86 -13.91 6.93
C ALA A 397 7.08 -13.01 6.74
N ALA A 398 7.38 -12.15 7.73
CA ALA A 398 8.56 -11.29 7.72
C ALA A 398 9.85 -12.12 7.68
N ASP A 399 9.97 -13.14 8.53
CA ASP A 399 11.17 -13.98 8.60
C ASP A 399 11.38 -14.81 7.31
N LEU A 400 10.32 -15.39 6.75
CA LEU A 400 10.40 -16.10 5.46
C LEU A 400 10.86 -15.16 4.33
N THR A 401 10.35 -13.94 4.32
CA THR A 401 10.73 -12.91 3.34
C THR A 401 12.20 -12.52 3.48
N LEU A 402 12.67 -12.27 4.70
CA LEU A 402 14.07 -11.93 4.97
C LEU A 402 15.04 -13.07 4.61
N LEU A 403 14.64 -14.32 4.85
CA LEU A 403 15.41 -15.48 4.41
C LEU A 403 15.48 -15.59 2.88
N ALA A 404 14.39 -15.28 2.19
CA ALA A 404 14.35 -15.29 0.72
C ALA A 404 15.24 -14.18 0.13
N TYR A 405 15.18 -12.97 0.70
CA TYR A 405 16.05 -11.85 0.30
C TYR A 405 17.51 -12.15 0.51
N GLU A 406 17.87 -12.65 1.70
CA GLU A 406 19.26 -13.04 2.03
C GLU A 406 19.79 -14.08 1.04
N ALA A 407 19.01 -15.13 0.76
CA ALA A 407 19.40 -16.17 -0.18
C ALA A 407 19.59 -15.62 -1.61
N ALA A 408 18.70 -14.74 -2.08
CA ALA A 408 18.81 -14.12 -3.39
C ALA A 408 20.03 -13.18 -3.50
N MET A 409 20.25 -12.34 -2.48
CA MET A 409 21.36 -11.39 -2.43
C MET A 409 22.72 -12.10 -2.29
N ASN A 410 22.79 -13.23 -1.57
CA ASN A 410 24.00 -14.04 -1.48
C ASN A 410 24.30 -14.77 -2.81
N ALA A 411 23.26 -15.22 -3.51
CA ALA A 411 23.44 -15.90 -4.80
C ALA A 411 23.83 -14.95 -5.94
N ASN A 412 23.37 -13.71 -5.91
CA ASN A 412 23.67 -12.67 -6.88
C ASN A 412 23.84 -11.31 -6.17
N PRO A 413 25.03 -11.00 -5.60
CA PRO A 413 25.24 -9.75 -4.89
C PRO A 413 25.01 -8.52 -5.78
N ARG A 414 24.14 -7.62 -5.33
CA ARG A 414 23.86 -6.34 -5.99
C ARG A 414 24.09 -5.20 -5.00
N PRO A 415 24.69 -4.09 -5.44
CA PRO A 415 24.83 -2.93 -4.56
C PRO A 415 23.44 -2.35 -4.24
N ASP A 416 23.12 -2.23 -2.95
CA ASP A 416 21.98 -1.48 -2.43
C ASP A 416 20.62 -1.79 -3.12
N PRO A 417 20.12 -3.06 -3.09
CA PRO A 417 18.88 -3.41 -3.77
C PRO A 417 17.63 -2.83 -3.09
N ARG A 418 17.72 -2.47 -1.80
CA ARG A 418 16.63 -1.90 -0.98
C ARG A 418 15.32 -2.63 -1.15
N HIS A 419 15.35 -3.96 -1.14
CA HIS A 419 14.09 -4.72 -1.11
C HIS A 419 13.27 -4.31 0.11
N ARG A 420 11.94 -4.44 0.01
CA ARG A 420 11.04 -3.86 1.01
C ARG A 420 10.20 -4.91 1.70
N ILE A 421 9.94 -4.70 2.98
CA ILE A 421 8.83 -5.31 3.71
C ILE A 421 7.73 -4.27 3.84
N GLU A 422 6.56 -4.63 3.33
CA GLU A 422 5.36 -3.81 3.44
C GLU A 422 4.59 -4.19 4.69
N HIS A 423 4.05 -3.22 5.38
CA HIS A 423 3.29 -3.28 6.63
C HIS A 423 4.14 -3.65 7.84
N ALA A 424 4.82 -4.79 7.86
CA ALA A 424 5.63 -5.26 8.98
C ALA A 424 4.85 -5.18 10.32
N ILE A 425 3.58 -5.63 10.33
CA ILE A 425 2.69 -5.44 11.49
C ILE A 425 3.25 -6.14 12.73
N LEU A 426 3.67 -7.40 12.59
CA LEU A 426 4.39 -8.15 13.62
C LEU A 426 5.80 -8.46 13.16
N THR A 427 6.79 -8.13 13.99
CA THR A 427 8.19 -8.47 13.74
C THR A 427 8.90 -8.82 15.04
N THR A 428 9.95 -9.62 14.95
CA THR A 428 10.82 -9.95 16.09
C THR A 428 12.01 -8.99 16.13
N SER A 429 12.75 -8.98 17.25
CA SER A 429 14.01 -8.22 17.32
C SER A 429 15.08 -8.79 16.37
N GLN A 430 15.03 -10.11 16.10
CA GLN A 430 15.89 -10.75 15.11
C GLN A 430 15.54 -10.25 13.69
N SER A 431 14.25 -10.14 13.37
CA SER A 431 13.81 -9.56 12.09
C SER A 431 14.31 -8.12 11.96
N THR A 432 14.24 -7.29 13.03
CA THR A 432 14.76 -5.91 13.04
C THR A 432 16.26 -5.89 12.68
N GLN A 433 17.07 -6.73 13.34
CA GLN A 433 18.51 -6.80 13.06
C GLN A 433 18.78 -7.24 11.62
N LYS A 434 18.05 -8.25 11.14
CA LYS A 434 18.23 -8.78 9.79
C LYS A 434 17.81 -7.77 8.70
N MET A 435 16.75 -6.98 8.91
CA MET A 435 16.38 -5.86 8.02
C MET A 435 17.54 -4.88 7.88
N LYS A 436 18.15 -4.49 9.00
CA LYS A 436 19.33 -3.60 8.99
C LYS A 436 20.49 -4.20 8.22
N ASP A 437 20.86 -5.44 8.52
CA ASP A 437 22.04 -6.10 7.94
C ASP A 437 21.91 -6.30 6.43
N LEU A 438 20.69 -6.52 5.93
CA LEU A 438 20.37 -6.68 4.53
C LEU A 438 20.04 -5.36 3.81
N GLY A 439 19.97 -4.22 4.50
CA GLY A 439 19.54 -2.95 3.91
C GLY A 439 18.09 -2.98 3.43
N VAL A 440 17.24 -3.79 4.07
CA VAL A 440 15.81 -3.87 3.75
C VAL A 440 15.10 -2.64 4.29
N VAL A 441 14.26 -2.02 3.47
CA VAL A 441 13.42 -0.87 3.85
C VAL A 441 12.07 -1.35 4.37
N VAL A 442 11.59 -0.77 5.44
CA VAL A 442 10.23 -0.98 5.94
C VAL A 442 9.32 0.12 5.40
N SER A 443 8.22 -0.29 4.77
CA SER A 443 7.13 0.61 4.39
C SER A 443 5.88 0.25 5.20
N THR A 444 5.44 1.14 6.09
CA THR A 444 4.44 0.80 7.11
C THR A 444 3.36 1.86 7.27
N GLN A 445 2.26 1.51 7.97
CA GLN A 445 1.07 2.34 8.09
C GLN A 445 0.67 2.53 9.56
N PRO A 446 1.27 3.48 10.28
CA PRO A 446 0.96 3.71 11.69
C PRO A 446 -0.51 4.05 11.96
N ALA A 447 -1.21 4.64 10.98
CA ALA A 447 -2.64 4.93 11.05
C ALA A 447 -3.53 3.68 11.17
N PHE A 448 -3.02 2.49 10.82
CA PHE A 448 -3.74 1.23 11.00
C PHE A 448 -4.10 0.94 12.46
N ILE A 449 -3.31 1.41 13.41
CA ILE A 449 -3.59 1.25 14.84
C ILE A 449 -4.95 1.84 15.19
N TYR A 450 -5.31 2.98 14.58
CA TYR A 450 -6.59 3.62 14.86
C TYR A 450 -7.79 2.70 14.57
N LEU A 451 -7.78 2.01 13.44
CA LEU A 451 -8.91 1.17 13.03
C LEU A 451 -8.78 -0.29 13.50
N PHE A 452 -7.58 -0.84 13.45
CA PHE A 452 -7.35 -2.27 13.62
C PHE A 452 -6.76 -2.66 14.97
N GLY A 453 -6.22 -1.69 15.74
CA GLY A 453 -5.45 -1.95 16.96
C GLY A 453 -6.20 -2.80 17.99
N GLU A 454 -7.50 -2.54 18.22
CA GLU A 454 -8.30 -3.33 19.15
C GLU A 454 -8.60 -4.73 18.61
N GLY A 455 -8.81 -4.85 17.30
CA GLY A 455 -8.99 -6.14 16.65
C GLY A 455 -7.71 -6.99 16.72
N TRP A 456 -6.55 -6.38 16.57
CA TRP A 456 -5.26 -7.05 16.70
C TRP A 456 -4.99 -7.52 18.12
N GLU A 457 -5.33 -6.72 19.15
CA GLU A 457 -5.19 -7.15 20.53
C GLU A 457 -6.04 -8.41 20.82
N SER A 458 -7.26 -8.44 20.33
CA SER A 458 -8.12 -9.61 20.42
C SER A 458 -7.59 -10.81 19.63
N LEU A 459 -6.91 -10.56 18.51
CA LEU A 459 -6.39 -11.59 17.62
C LEU A 459 -5.04 -12.15 18.09
N PHE A 460 -4.08 -11.27 18.36
CA PHE A 460 -2.69 -11.64 18.62
C PHE A 460 -2.37 -11.80 20.11
N GLY A 461 -3.19 -11.22 20.99
CA GLY A 461 -2.97 -11.24 22.44
C GLY A 461 -1.95 -10.20 22.92
N ALA A 462 -1.93 -9.93 24.22
CA ALA A 462 -1.19 -8.82 24.83
C ALA A 462 0.35 -8.90 24.60
N GLU A 463 0.93 -10.10 24.57
CA GLU A 463 2.38 -10.23 24.40
C GLU A 463 2.83 -9.84 22.99
N ARG A 464 2.13 -10.29 21.95
CA ARG A 464 2.46 -9.90 20.56
C ARG A 464 2.16 -8.43 20.28
N MET A 465 1.18 -7.83 20.99
CA MET A 465 0.90 -6.41 20.87
C MET A 465 2.10 -5.51 21.24
N LYS A 466 3.04 -6.00 22.04
CA LYS A 466 4.31 -5.30 22.33
C LYS A 466 5.22 -5.17 21.09
N ARG A 467 4.96 -5.98 20.07
CA ARG A 467 5.70 -6.05 18.80
C ARG A 467 4.95 -5.48 17.62
N ILE A 468 3.78 -4.84 17.83
CA ILE A 468 2.97 -4.25 16.78
C ILE A 468 3.59 -2.94 16.30
N LEU A 469 3.96 -2.90 15.02
CA LEU A 469 4.45 -1.68 14.35
C LEU A 469 5.52 -0.98 15.20
N VAL A 470 6.63 -1.65 15.47
CA VAL A 470 7.72 -1.14 16.33
C VAL A 470 8.57 -0.10 15.61
N THR A 471 7.91 0.92 15.10
CA THR A 471 8.44 1.93 14.19
C THR A 471 9.65 2.67 14.75
N LYS A 472 9.58 3.05 16.03
CA LYS A 472 10.70 3.74 16.70
C LYS A 472 11.89 2.83 16.92
N GLU A 473 11.65 1.55 17.24
CA GLU A 473 12.70 0.54 17.37
C GLU A 473 13.46 0.38 16.04
N TRP A 474 12.74 0.25 14.92
CA TRP A 474 13.39 0.12 13.60
C TRP A 474 14.25 1.33 13.27
N ILE A 475 13.74 2.55 13.48
CA ILE A 475 14.49 3.80 13.24
C ILE A 475 15.75 3.83 14.12
N ASN A 476 15.62 3.53 15.43
CA ASN A 476 16.74 3.52 16.36
C ASN A 476 17.78 2.44 16.04
N ALA A 477 17.36 1.33 15.46
CA ALA A 477 18.26 0.28 14.96
C ALA A 477 19.00 0.69 13.68
N GLY A 478 18.57 1.76 12.99
CA GLY A 478 19.13 2.23 11.72
C GLY A 478 18.50 1.55 10.50
N VAL A 479 17.30 1.00 10.63
CA VAL A 479 16.47 0.57 9.49
C VAL A 479 15.80 1.80 8.89
N HIS A 480 15.80 1.92 7.57
CA HIS A 480 15.05 2.94 6.87
C HIS A 480 13.55 2.62 6.91
N VAL A 481 12.75 3.58 7.39
CA VAL A 481 11.32 3.39 7.60
C VAL A 481 10.55 4.50 6.88
N ALA A 482 9.79 4.13 5.86
CA ALA A 482 8.85 5.01 5.19
C ALA A 482 7.42 4.73 5.69
N ILE A 483 6.61 5.78 5.84
CA ILE A 483 5.21 5.64 6.25
C ILE A 483 4.26 6.09 5.15
N GLY A 484 3.16 5.36 4.96
CA GLY A 484 2.16 5.61 3.93
C GLY A 484 0.74 5.31 4.38
N SER A 485 -0.21 5.43 3.46
CA SER A 485 -1.64 5.27 3.76
C SER A 485 -2.17 3.87 3.56
N ASP A 486 -1.63 3.13 2.60
CA ASP A 486 -2.22 1.90 2.06
C ASP A 486 -3.67 2.11 1.56
N ALA A 487 -3.97 3.28 1.02
CA ALA A 487 -5.29 3.58 0.47
C ALA A 487 -5.63 2.64 -0.71
N PRO A 488 -6.83 2.06 -0.79
CA PRO A 488 -8.04 2.28 0.01
C PRO A 488 -8.22 1.37 1.22
N SER A 489 -7.21 0.67 1.71
CA SER A 489 -7.35 -0.30 2.82
C SER A 489 -7.87 0.32 4.11
N THR A 490 -7.86 1.63 4.20
CA THR A 490 -8.53 2.42 5.24
C THR A 490 -9.13 3.70 4.65
N PRO A 491 -10.13 4.32 5.31
CA PRO A 491 -10.63 5.63 4.93
C PRO A 491 -9.63 6.76 5.27
N LEU A 492 -8.54 6.45 5.98
CA LEU A 492 -7.49 7.39 6.41
C LEU A 492 -6.39 7.46 5.34
N TYR A 493 -6.72 7.99 4.16
CA TYR A 493 -5.85 8.01 2.98
C TYR A 493 -4.90 9.22 2.92
N ASN A 494 -5.15 10.25 3.73
CA ASN A 494 -4.39 11.49 3.67
C ASN A 494 -3.15 11.45 4.58
N PRO A 495 -2.06 12.13 4.19
CA PRO A 495 -0.82 12.19 4.97
C PRO A 495 -0.99 12.68 6.39
N GLN A 496 -1.91 13.63 6.62
CA GLN A 496 -2.20 14.19 7.94
C GLN A 496 -2.66 13.10 8.93
N ALA A 497 -3.51 12.17 8.47
CA ALA A 497 -3.95 11.03 9.28
C ALA A 497 -2.81 10.05 9.54
N THR A 498 -1.91 9.84 8.56
CA THR A 498 -0.73 8.99 8.73
C THR A 498 0.25 9.58 9.74
N LEU A 499 0.54 10.89 9.67
CA LEU A 499 1.34 11.61 10.67
C LEU A 499 0.71 11.49 12.06
N ALA A 500 -0.60 11.78 12.16
CA ALA A 500 -1.34 11.67 13.42
C ALA A 500 -1.26 10.27 14.03
N GLY A 501 -1.39 9.24 13.20
CA GLY A 501 -1.24 7.83 13.62
C GLY A 501 0.15 7.52 14.17
N ALA A 502 1.21 8.00 13.51
CA ALA A 502 2.59 7.82 13.94
C ALA A 502 2.92 8.56 15.25
N MET A 503 2.34 9.75 15.44
CA MET A 503 2.59 10.62 16.58
C MET A 503 1.72 10.31 17.81
N SER A 504 0.63 9.54 17.67
CA SER A 504 -0.29 9.28 18.78
C SER A 504 -0.49 7.81 19.11
N ARG A 505 -0.56 6.97 18.09
CA ARG A 505 -0.85 5.53 18.19
C ARG A 505 -2.18 5.22 18.91
N PHE A 506 -3.16 6.13 18.80
CA PHE A 506 -4.50 5.94 19.35
C PHE A 506 -5.30 4.93 18.53
N THR A 507 -6.05 4.09 19.23
CA THR A 507 -7.16 3.34 18.63
C THR A 507 -8.43 4.20 18.55
N ILE A 508 -9.46 3.73 17.86
CA ILE A 508 -10.77 4.39 17.79
C ILE A 508 -11.39 4.64 19.18
N LYS A 509 -11.06 3.80 20.18
CA LYS A 509 -11.47 3.97 21.58
C LYS A 509 -10.46 4.77 22.42
N GLN A 510 -9.54 5.47 21.78
CA GLN A 510 -8.54 6.33 22.43
C GLN A 510 -7.54 5.56 23.32
N LYS A 511 -7.38 4.25 23.12
CA LYS A 511 -6.31 3.49 23.76
C LYS A 511 -5.02 3.70 23.00
N VAL A 512 -3.91 3.93 23.69
CA VAL A 512 -2.57 3.99 23.10
C VAL A 512 -1.97 2.58 23.02
N ILE A 513 -1.47 2.20 21.84
CA ILE A 513 -0.76 0.92 21.64
C ILE A 513 0.71 1.19 21.36
N GLY A 514 1.62 0.70 22.25
CA GLY A 514 3.07 0.90 22.11
C GLY A 514 3.45 2.37 22.23
N SER A 515 3.23 2.98 23.39
CA SER A 515 3.55 4.40 23.66
C SER A 515 5.04 4.73 23.49
N ASP A 516 5.91 3.73 23.63
CA ASP A 516 7.36 3.80 23.39
C ASP A 516 7.73 3.83 21.89
N GLN A 517 6.76 3.61 21.01
CA GLN A 517 6.92 3.61 19.55
C GLN A 517 6.39 4.88 18.87
N VAL A 518 6.00 5.88 19.65
CA VAL A 518 5.53 7.19 19.16
C VAL A 518 6.68 7.95 18.50
N LEU A 519 6.42 8.53 17.34
CA LEU A 519 7.35 9.40 16.63
C LEU A 519 7.13 10.86 16.97
N THR A 520 8.20 11.66 16.91
CA THR A 520 8.06 13.14 16.89
C THR A 520 7.49 13.58 15.54
N PHE A 521 7.06 14.83 15.43
CA PHE A 521 6.58 15.37 14.16
C PHE A 521 7.68 15.32 13.07
N GLU A 522 8.90 15.68 13.41
CA GLU A 522 10.05 15.69 12.50
C GLU A 522 10.38 14.29 12.00
N GLU A 523 10.34 13.28 12.88
CA GLU A 523 10.55 11.89 12.51
C GLU A 523 9.44 11.38 11.58
N ALA A 524 8.17 11.68 11.89
CA ALA A 524 7.02 11.30 11.09
C ALA A 524 7.03 12.02 9.72
N LEU A 525 7.35 13.32 9.70
CA LEU A 525 7.49 14.10 8.46
C LEU A 525 8.61 13.53 7.59
N ARG A 526 9.78 13.26 8.16
CA ARG A 526 10.90 12.63 7.45
C ARG A 526 10.52 11.28 6.89
N ALA A 527 9.83 10.45 7.67
CA ALA A 527 9.37 9.12 7.25
C ALA A 527 8.37 9.18 6.07
N HIS A 528 7.58 10.27 5.98
CA HIS A 528 6.59 10.47 4.92
C HIS A 528 7.10 11.34 3.74
N THR A 529 8.35 11.74 3.75
CA THR A 529 8.97 12.57 2.70
C THR A 529 10.30 11.98 2.24
N TYR A 530 11.39 12.22 2.97
CA TYR A 530 12.73 11.75 2.62
C TYR A 530 12.81 10.21 2.56
N GLU A 531 12.29 9.51 3.57
CA GLU A 531 12.30 8.04 3.60
C GLU A 531 11.38 7.43 2.54
N GLY A 532 10.29 8.10 2.18
CA GLY A 532 9.47 7.73 1.03
C GLY A 532 10.25 7.82 -0.29
N ALA A 533 11.06 8.87 -0.47
CA ALA A 533 11.97 8.99 -1.62
C ALA A 533 13.07 7.93 -1.57
N TYR A 534 13.67 7.69 -0.40
CA TYR A 534 14.69 6.67 -0.18
C TYR A 534 14.18 5.27 -0.53
N ALA A 535 12.94 4.95 -0.12
CA ALA A 535 12.28 3.69 -0.45
C ALA A 535 12.16 3.44 -1.96
N GLY A 536 12.12 4.50 -2.77
CA GLY A 536 12.09 4.44 -4.23
C GLY A 536 13.43 4.75 -4.92
N HIS A 537 14.58 4.81 -4.22
CA HIS A 537 15.89 5.21 -4.75
C HIS A 537 15.92 6.62 -5.37
N GLN A 538 15.10 7.55 -4.85
CA GLN A 538 14.94 8.90 -5.40
C GLN A 538 15.27 10.02 -4.40
N GLU A 539 15.89 9.71 -3.27
CA GLU A 539 16.27 10.66 -2.23
C GLU A 539 17.23 11.77 -2.69
N ASN A 540 17.95 11.51 -3.77
CA ASN A 540 18.83 12.50 -4.37
C ASN A 540 18.10 13.56 -5.20
N ILE A 541 16.84 13.31 -5.59
CA ILE A 541 16.10 14.21 -6.49
C ILE A 541 14.81 14.75 -5.88
N LYS A 542 14.30 14.18 -4.78
CA LYS A 542 13.08 14.62 -4.07
C LYS A 542 13.09 14.21 -2.60
N GLY A 543 12.07 14.58 -1.84
CA GLY A 543 11.84 14.17 -0.45
C GLY A 543 12.41 15.12 0.60
N SER A 544 13.19 16.12 0.20
CA SER A 544 13.64 17.24 1.05
C SER A 544 13.76 18.51 0.20
N LEU A 545 13.79 19.69 0.87
CA LEU A 545 13.88 20.98 0.19
C LEU A 545 15.34 21.46 0.12
N GLU A 546 16.14 20.72 -0.63
CA GLU A 546 17.57 21.00 -0.85
C GLU A 546 17.81 21.42 -2.31
N ALA A 547 18.82 22.27 -2.53
CA ALA A 547 19.19 22.74 -3.86
C ALA A 547 19.44 21.58 -4.84
N GLY A 548 18.92 21.72 -6.05
CA GLY A 548 19.01 20.72 -7.14
C GLY A 548 17.93 19.65 -7.10
N LYS A 549 17.18 19.47 -6.01
CA LYS A 549 16.03 18.58 -5.92
C LYS A 549 14.80 19.19 -6.58
N TYR A 550 13.81 18.40 -6.91
CA TYR A 550 12.54 18.89 -7.42
C TYR A 550 11.86 19.84 -6.42
N ALA A 551 11.25 20.89 -6.93
CA ALA A 551 10.41 21.81 -6.17
C ALA A 551 9.04 21.17 -5.93
N ASP A 552 9.04 20.07 -5.19
CA ASP A 552 7.86 19.33 -4.73
C ASP A 552 7.63 19.71 -3.26
N LEU A 553 6.60 20.53 -2.99
CA LEU A 553 6.38 21.12 -1.68
C LEU A 553 4.90 21.33 -1.35
N VAL A 554 4.64 21.53 -0.07
CA VAL A 554 3.30 21.77 0.49
C VAL A 554 3.33 23.03 1.35
N VAL A 555 2.35 23.91 1.15
CA VAL A 555 2.07 25.04 2.04
C VAL A 555 0.91 24.68 2.95
N TRP A 556 1.13 24.79 4.25
CA TRP A 556 0.13 24.45 5.27
C TRP A 556 -0.68 25.67 5.70
N PRO A 557 -1.98 25.47 6.07
CA PRO A 557 -2.79 26.57 6.63
C PRO A 557 -2.30 27.02 8.00
N GLU A 558 -1.71 26.13 8.78
CA GLU A 558 -1.15 26.36 10.12
C GLU A 558 0.16 25.56 10.26
N ASP A 559 0.95 25.84 11.30
CA ASP A 559 2.16 25.05 11.56
C ASP A 559 1.80 23.61 12.01
N PRO A 560 2.02 22.60 11.17
CA PRO A 560 1.60 21.24 11.49
C PRO A 560 2.36 20.63 12.68
N SER A 561 3.53 21.18 13.04
CA SER A 561 4.32 20.71 14.19
C SER A 561 3.68 21.05 15.53
N THR A 562 2.74 21.99 15.54
CA THR A 562 2.01 22.44 16.76
C THR A 562 0.64 21.75 16.91
N LEU A 563 0.17 21.05 15.87
CA LEU A 563 -1.15 20.41 15.86
C LEU A 563 -1.14 19.11 16.64
N ASN A 564 -2.18 18.91 17.45
CA ASN A 564 -2.41 17.60 18.07
C ASN A 564 -3.07 16.62 17.11
N TYR A 565 -3.19 15.35 17.53
CA TYR A 565 -3.80 14.28 16.73
C TYR A 565 -5.15 14.67 16.11
N GLY A 566 -6.07 15.22 16.93
CA GLY A 566 -7.43 15.52 16.46
C GLY A 566 -7.49 16.68 15.47
N GLU A 567 -6.56 17.62 15.57
CA GLU A 567 -6.40 18.74 14.65
C GLU A 567 -5.79 18.26 13.33
N LEU A 568 -4.71 17.46 13.39
CA LEU A 568 -4.10 16.86 12.19
C LEU A 568 -5.10 16.03 11.38
N VAL A 569 -5.86 15.15 12.02
CA VAL A 569 -6.85 14.31 11.33
C VAL A 569 -7.95 15.13 10.66
N LYS A 570 -8.32 16.28 11.24
CA LYS A 570 -9.32 17.19 10.64
C LYS A 570 -8.75 18.04 9.50
N THR A 571 -7.44 18.21 9.43
CA THR A 571 -6.76 18.93 8.35
C THR A 571 -6.69 18.02 7.11
N THR A 572 -7.78 17.92 6.39
CA THR A 572 -7.89 17.02 5.23
C THR A 572 -7.33 17.60 3.94
N THR A 573 -7.10 18.93 3.88
CA THR A 573 -6.51 19.62 2.74
C THR A 573 -5.45 20.62 3.20
N VAL A 574 -4.48 20.87 2.33
CA VAL A 574 -3.44 21.89 2.51
C VAL A 574 -3.83 23.18 1.79
N ASP A 575 -3.08 24.27 1.97
CA ASP A 575 -3.36 25.53 1.25
C ASP A 575 -2.85 25.46 -0.20
N MET A 576 -1.67 24.86 -0.39
CA MET A 576 -1.10 24.71 -1.74
C MET A 576 -0.25 23.44 -1.82
N THR A 577 -0.31 22.78 -2.96
CA THR A 577 0.62 21.72 -3.35
C THR A 577 1.31 22.10 -4.65
N MET A 578 2.64 22.00 -4.65
CA MET A 578 3.47 22.29 -5.80
C MET A 578 4.25 21.01 -6.20
N VAL A 579 4.28 20.69 -7.49
CA VAL A 579 5.05 19.59 -8.05
C VAL A 579 5.91 20.13 -9.18
N GLY A 580 7.22 19.96 -9.07
CA GLY A 580 8.18 20.49 -10.06
C GLY A 580 7.98 21.98 -10.30
N GLY A 581 7.84 22.79 -9.25
CA GLY A 581 7.67 24.23 -9.35
C GLY A 581 6.28 24.70 -9.83
N LYS A 582 5.38 23.78 -10.18
CA LYS A 582 4.02 24.09 -10.66
C LYS A 582 3.01 23.86 -9.55
N VAL A 583 2.14 24.84 -9.32
CA VAL A 583 0.99 24.69 -8.41
C VAL A 583 -0.01 23.73 -9.06
N VAL A 584 -0.23 22.58 -8.41
CA VAL A 584 -1.16 21.54 -8.85
C VAL A 584 -2.45 21.53 -8.03
N PHE A 585 -2.40 22.14 -6.85
CA PHE A 585 -3.56 22.38 -6.01
C PHE A 585 -3.36 23.70 -5.24
N GLU A 586 -4.39 24.51 -5.17
CA GLU A 586 -4.48 25.71 -4.32
C GLU A 586 -5.89 25.79 -3.77
N LYS A 587 -5.98 25.98 -2.45
CA LYS A 587 -7.27 26.14 -1.76
C LYS A 587 -7.87 27.50 -2.10
N GLY A 588 -9.05 27.49 -2.67
CA GLY A 588 -9.79 28.70 -3.05
C GLY A 588 -10.38 29.48 -1.86
#